data_dd3f0c76b565f656d652fc96678c6279
#
_entry.id   dd3f0c76b565f656d652fc96678c6279
#
_cell.length_a   1.000
_cell.length_b   1.000
_cell.length_c   1.000
_cell.angle_alpha   90.00
_cell.angle_beta   90.00
_cell.angle_gamma   90.00
#
_symmetry.space_group_name_H-M   'P 1'
#
loop_
_entity.id
_entity.type
_entity.pdbx_description
1 polymer ?
#
loop_
_entity_poly.entity_id
_entity_poly.type
_entity_poly.pdbx_seq_one_letter_code
_entity_poly.pdbx_strand_id
1 'polypeptide(L)'
;MKKWCKAALFLLPLLLLVAGVNWYVDSYAYLRVTYDEIAEKMTDMSQNVVGLEESDYNDRNLVLACLRAQKEAKEVVVIGSSRVFTFEHTMFGTDSFYNAGLSEATIYDLWAVTGILAANGRLPETMVIGVDAFLFNAAHNNDRWKELEAYAQYLDSETGRKEGGGTGTGEETNTGRHYGKWLSLDYFRYNITCLPEGKRFAVSYTEDWETELYTKHYDGSVSYQRKLREVAEEDVIAMTGQAMEEQVVYRMTDYREIDGESMEMFISLIDYLQSQNVEVILYLPPYSPMLYDYIESEALFQITLEVEARMKELASDKKIALYGSYDPEGSGLKMSDMYDVYHVKTEKTPDTYFPVITGNVQK
;
A
#
# COMPACT_ATOMS: atom_id res chain seq x y z
N MET A 1 40.49 -3.59 -37.88
CA MET A 1 40.58 -3.76 -36.43
C MET A 1 41.02 -2.50 -35.67
N LYS A 2 42.17 -1.86 -36.00
CA LYS A 2 42.69 -0.70 -35.20
C LYS A 2 41.75 0.52 -35.06
N LYS A 3 40.89 0.83 -36.06
CA LYS A 3 39.95 1.95 -35.99
C LYS A 3 38.76 1.69 -35.02
N TRP A 4 38.26 0.46 -35.01
CA TRP A 4 37.17 0.05 -34.10
C TRP A 4 37.62 -0.02 -32.63
N CYS A 5 38.85 -0.49 -32.39
CA CYS A 5 39.42 -0.49 -31.04
C CYS A 5 39.59 0.94 -30.49
N LYS A 6 39.96 1.92 -31.34
CA LYS A 6 40.05 3.33 -30.89
C LYS A 6 38.68 3.95 -30.59
N ALA A 7 37.66 3.65 -31.42
CA ALA A 7 36.30 4.13 -31.16
C ALA A 7 35.72 3.50 -29.88
N ALA A 8 35.93 2.21 -29.66
CA ALA A 8 35.54 1.53 -28.45
C ALA A 8 36.22 2.13 -27.19
N LEU A 9 37.51 2.45 -27.28
CA LEU A 9 38.28 3.07 -26.20
C LEU A 9 37.78 4.49 -25.87
N PHE A 10 37.30 5.22 -26.88
CA PHE A 10 36.74 6.57 -26.70
C PHE A 10 35.35 6.55 -26.05
N LEU A 11 34.55 5.50 -26.32
CA LEU A 11 33.23 5.33 -25.70
C LEU A 11 33.28 4.78 -24.27
N LEU A 12 34.38 4.10 -23.90
CA LEU A 12 34.52 3.48 -22.59
C LEU A 12 34.29 4.43 -21.41
N PRO A 13 34.87 5.66 -21.37
CA PRO A 13 34.61 6.60 -20.27
C PRO A 13 33.12 6.98 -20.14
N LEU A 14 32.43 7.13 -21.28
CA LEU A 14 31.00 7.44 -21.29
C LEU A 14 30.18 6.27 -20.74
N LEU A 15 30.48 5.04 -21.14
CA LEU A 15 29.82 3.85 -20.63
C LEU A 15 30.07 3.67 -19.14
N LEU A 16 31.30 3.95 -18.67
CA LEU A 16 31.63 3.90 -17.25
C LEU A 16 30.89 5.00 -16.46
N LEU A 17 30.72 6.19 -17.03
CA LEU A 17 29.92 7.26 -16.42
C LEU A 17 28.45 6.84 -16.28
N VAL A 18 27.85 6.33 -17.35
CA VAL A 18 26.46 5.84 -17.35
C VAL A 18 26.29 4.74 -16.31
N ALA A 19 27.15 3.73 -16.34
CA ALA A 19 27.10 2.63 -15.38
C ALA A 19 27.31 3.10 -13.93
N GLY A 20 28.26 4.02 -13.72
CA GLY A 20 28.59 4.56 -12.41
C GLY A 20 27.43 5.37 -11.80
N VAL A 21 26.78 6.21 -12.58
CA VAL A 21 25.60 6.98 -12.11
C VAL A 21 24.43 6.04 -11.85
N ASN A 22 24.15 5.11 -12.77
CA ASN A 22 23.07 4.15 -12.60
C ASN A 22 23.27 3.30 -11.35
N TRP A 23 24.48 2.87 -11.09
CA TRP A 23 24.81 2.11 -9.87
C TRP A 23 24.77 2.95 -8.60
N TYR A 24 25.24 4.21 -8.66
CA TYR A 24 25.34 5.06 -7.47
C TYR A 24 23.97 5.52 -6.98
N VAL A 25 23.12 6.00 -7.90
CA VAL A 25 21.78 6.51 -7.55
C VAL A 25 20.80 5.37 -7.34
N ASP A 26 20.71 4.48 -8.32
CA ASP A 26 19.88 3.26 -8.30
C ASP A 26 18.45 3.49 -7.76
N SER A 27 17.80 4.54 -8.26
CA SER A 27 16.55 5.10 -7.72
C SER A 27 15.41 4.08 -7.52
N TYR A 28 15.39 3.02 -8.32
CA TYR A 28 14.35 1.97 -8.28
C TYR A 28 14.81 0.63 -7.68
N ALA A 29 15.94 0.57 -6.99
CA ALA A 29 16.46 -0.66 -6.40
C ALA A 29 16.70 -1.80 -7.42
N TYR A 30 17.27 -1.48 -8.59
CA TYR A 30 17.52 -2.47 -9.63
C TYR A 30 18.91 -3.09 -9.61
N LEU A 31 19.91 -2.44 -9.01
CA LEU A 31 21.31 -2.79 -9.20
C LEU A 31 22.07 -3.14 -7.93
N ARG A 32 21.94 -2.35 -6.86
CA ARG A 32 22.70 -2.52 -5.62
C ARG A 32 21.98 -3.38 -4.60
N VAL A 33 20.79 -2.95 -4.22
CA VAL A 33 19.92 -3.65 -3.29
C VAL A 33 18.62 -3.90 -4.02
N THR A 34 18.15 -5.13 -4.04
CA THR A 34 16.91 -5.52 -4.71
C THR A 34 15.79 -5.70 -3.69
N TYR A 35 14.54 -5.68 -4.15
CA TYR A 35 13.41 -5.96 -3.27
C TYR A 35 13.44 -7.38 -2.73
N ASP A 36 13.98 -8.35 -3.48
CA ASP A 36 14.16 -9.73 -2.99
C ASP A 36 15.15 -9.79 -1.82
N GLU A 37 16.28 -9.05 -1.92
CA GLU A 37 17.26 -8.98 -0.83
C GLU A 37 16.70 -8.28 0.42
N ILE A 38 15.84 -7.25 0.23
CA ILE A 38 15.14 -6.59 1.34
C ILE A 38 14.14 -7.56 1.97
N ALA A 39 13.33 -8.23 1.15
CA ALA A 39 12.34 -9.19 1.60
C ALA A 39 12.96 -10.34 2.41
N GLU A 40 14.11 -10.87 1.97
CA GLU A 40 14.85 -11.90 2.69
C GLU A 40 15.25 -11.41 4.10
N LYS A 41 15.74 -10.17 4.22
CA LYS A 41 16.09 -9.57 5.52
C LYS A 41 14.86 -9.41 6.43
N MET A 42 13.75 -8.96 5.87
CA MET A 42 12.50 -8.78 6.62
C MET A 42 11.92 -10.12 7.07
N THR A 43 11.84 -11.10 6.17
CA THR A 43 11.12 -12.37 6.44
C THR A 43 11.97 -13.40 7.19
N ASP A 44 13.25 -13.56 6.85
CA ASP A 44 14.11 -14.59 7.44
C ASP A 44 14.85 -14.11 8.70
N MET A 45 15.11 -12.80 8.79
CA MET A 45 15.89 -12.22 9.90
C MET A 45 15.06 -11.28 10.79
N SER A 46 13.76 -11.07 10.49
CA SER A 46 12.86 -10.16 11.21
C SER A 46 13.46 -8.75 11.38
N GLN A 47 14.15 -8.25 10.35
CA GLN A 47 14.78 -6.94 10.39
C GLN A 47 13.85 -5.88 9.79
N ASN A 48 13.77 -4.75 10.46
CA ASN A 48 13.09 -3.55 9.95
C ASN A 48 13.98 -2.82 8.95
N VAL A 49 13.36 -2.15 7.99
CA VAL A 49 14.06 -1.41 6.91
C VAL A 49 13.86 0.08 7.09
N VAL A 50 14.94 0.84 7.05
CA VAL A 50 14.97 2.29 7.23
C VAL A 50 15.52 2.95 5.98
N GLY A 51 14.96 4.12 5.61
CA GLY A 51 15.44 4.94 4.49
C GLY A 51 14.69 4.70 3.16
N LEU A 52 13.62 3.95 3.17
CA LEU A 52 12.81 3.73 1.95
C LEU A 52 12.18 5.03 1.42
N GLU A 53 11.64 5.89 2.29
CA GLU A 53 10.99 7.15 1.89
C GLU A 53 11.94 8.19 1.29
N GLU A 54 13.24 8.07 1.55
CA GLU A 54 14.26 8.95 0.98
C GLU A 54 14.61 8.58 -0.47
N SER A 55 13.95 7.55 -0.99
CA SER A 55 14.08 7.04 -2.35
C SER A 55 12.70 6.91 -3.01
N ASP A 56 12.69 6.79 -4.32
CA ASP A 56 11.45 6.50 -5.06
C ASP A 56 11.17 4.98 -5.06
N TYR A 57 11.14 4.37 -3.86
CA TYR A 57 10.87 2.94 -3.77
C TYR A 57 9.44 2.60 -4.23
N ASN A 58 9.31 1.42 -4.82
CA ASN A 58 8.02 0.89 -5.23
C ASN A 58 7.49 -0.06 -4.16
N ASP A 59 6.47 0.37 -3.44
CA ASP A 59 5.85 -0.39 -2.36
C ASP A 59 5.19 -1.70 -2.86
N ARG A 60 4.66 -1.71 -4.08
CA ARG A 60 4.08 -2.89 -4.71
C ARG A 60 5.13 -3.97 -4.94
N ASN A 61 6.29 -3.59 -5.45
CA ASN A 61 7.41 -4.52 -5.64
C ASN A 61 7.96 -5.04 -4.32
N LEU A 62 8.00 -4.20 -3.28
CA LEU A 62 8.41 -4.64 -1.95
C LEU A 62 7.42 -5.62 -1.34
N VAL A 63 6.11 -5.30 -1.37
CA VAL A 63 5.07 -6.21 -0.86
C VAL A 63 5.07 -7.53 -1.64
N LEU A 64 5.19 -7.48 -2.98
CA LEU A 64 5.31 -8.68 -3.80
C LEU A 64 6.48 -9.56 -3.38
N ALA A 65 7.67 -8.96 -3.22
CA ALA A 65 8.87 -9.69 -2.81
C ALA A 65 8.69 -10.31 -1.42
N CYS A 66 8.14 -9.55 -0.45
CA CYS A 66 7.90 -10.05 0.90
C CYS A 66 6.86 -11.17 0.91
N LEU A 67 5.74 -11.05 0.19
CA LEU A 67 4.73 -12.10 0.12
C LEU A 67 5.25 -13.38 -0.56
N ARG A 68 6.15 -13.25 -1.55
CA ARG A 68 6.82 -14.40 -2.17
C ARG A 68 7.83 -15.05 -1.22
N ALA A 69 8.55 -14.27 -0.44
CA ALA A 69 9.55 -14.77 0.50
C ALA A 69 8.95 -15.48 1.72
N GLN A 70 7.70 -15.20 2.09
CA GLN A 70 7.03 -15.91 3.19
C GLN A 70 7.02 -17.42 2.92
N LYS A 71 7.33 -18.23 3.94
CA LYS A 71 7.38 -19.70 3.84
C LYS A 71 6.05 -20.35 4.13
N GLU A 72 5.23 -19.71 4.96
CA GLU A 72 3.94 -20.21 5.45
C GLU A 72 2.86 -19.15 5.29
N ALA A 73 1.60 -19.57 5.24
CA ALA A 73 0.47 -18.66 5.33
C ALA A 73 0.46 -17.97 6.69
N LYS A 74 -0.01 -16.73 6.73
CA LYS A 74 -0.19 -15.99 7.97
C LYS A 74 -1.58 -16.26 8.57
N GLU A 75 -1.71 -16.12 9.89
CA GLU A 75 -3.02 -16.11 10.53
C GLU A 75 -3.81 -14.89 10.09
N VAL A 76 -3.16 -13.70 10.12
CA VAL A 76 -3.80 -12.43 9.75
C VAL A 76 -2.99 -11.70 8.69
N VAL A 77 -3.67 -11.27 7.63
CA VAL A 77 -3.13 -10.32 6.64
C VAL A 77 -4.04 -9.12 6.55
N VAL A 78 -3.43 -7.93 6.58
CA VAL A 78 -4.13 -6.66 6.36
C VAL A 78 -3.82 -6.16 4.96
N ILE A 79 -4.84 -5.77 4.21
CA ILE A 79 -4.72 -5.10 2.90
C ILE A 79 -5.51 -3.78 2.93
N GLY A 80 -5.08 -2.80 2.18
CA GLY A 80 -5.72 -1.48 2.12
C GLY A 80 -4.76 -0.39 1.67
N SER A 81 -5.14 0.86 1.86
CA SER A 81 -4.30 2.02 1.56
C SER A 81 -3.29 2.31 2.70
N SER A 82 -2.59 3.45 2.60
CA SER A 82 -1.71 3.94 3.67
C SER A 82 -2.41 4.12 5.02
N ARG A 83 -3.73 4.17 5.06
CA ARG A 83 -4.52 4.32 6.29
C ARG A 83 -4.56 3.05 7.15
N VAL A 84 -4.05 1.93 6.66
CA VAL A 84 -3.82 0.72 7.45
C VAL A 84 -2.33 0.48 7.75
N PHE A 85 -1.42 1.35 7.33
CA PHE A 85 0.03 1.14 7.50
C PHE A 85 0.48 0.96 8.94
N THR A 86 -0.24 1.57 9.89
CA THR A 86 0.05 1.51 11.33
C THR A 86 -0.54 0.28 12.03
N PHE A 87 -1.21 -0.62 11.30
CA PHE A 87 -1.65 -1.90 11.83
C PHE A 87 -0.46 -2.82 12.01
N GLU A 88 -0.19 -3.23 13.23
CA GLU A 88 0.94 -4.07 13.61
C GLU A 88 0.47 -5.38 14.29
N HIS A 89 1.34 -6.37 14.34
CA HIS A 89 1.04 -7.71 14.87
C HIS A 89 0.50 -7.69 16.31
N THR A 90 0.93 -6.72 17.13
CA THR A 90 0.49 -6.57 18.52
C THR A 90 -1.01 -6.31 18.67
N MET A 91 -1.64 -5.65 17.67
CA MET A 91 -3.09 -5.39 17.65
C MET A 91 -3.91 -6.68 17.53
N PHE A 92 -3.35 -7.71 16.91
CA PHE A 92 -4.01 -8.98 16.65
C PHE A 92 -3.58 -10.10 17.61
N GLY A 93 -2.56 -9.83 18.44
CA GLY A 93 -2.07 -10.78 19.44
C GLY A 93 -1.40 -12.02 18.84
N THR A 94 -0.91 -11.94 17.61
CA THR A 94 -0.21 -13.03 16.92
C THR A 94 0.99 -12.51 16.14
N ASP A 95 2.10 -13.26 16.19
CA ASP A 95 3.28 -12.99 15.35
C ASP A 95 3.07 -13.50 13.90
N SER A 96 2.04 -14.29 13.66
CA SER A 96 1.66 -14.80 12.34
C SER A 96 0.81 -13.75 11.60
N PHE A 97 1.36 -12.57 11.44
CA PHE A 97 0.73 -11.38 10.89
C PHE A 97 1.55 -10.79 9.74
N TYR A 98 0.88 -10.16 8.78
CA TYR A 98 1.54 -9.32 7.77
C TYR A 98 0.64 -8.19 7.28
N ASN A 99 1.18 -6.97 7.28
CA ASN A 99 0.53 -5.79 6.71
C ASN A 99 0.99 -5.61 5.26
N ALA A 100 0.12 -5.95 4.32
CA ALA A 100 0.32 -5.82 2.88
C ALA A 100 -0.33 -4.54 2.31
N GLY A 101 -0.54 -3.52 3.14
CA GLY A 101 -1.05 -2.22 2.71
C GLY A 101 -0.14 -1.55 1.68
N LEU A 102 -0.75 -0.82 0.74
CA LEU A 102 -0.09 -0.13 -0.38
C LEU A 102 -0.48 1.34 -0.41
N SER A 103 0.47 2.22 -0.68
CA SER A 103 0.16 3.65 -0.83
C SER A 103 -0.81 3.87 -1.99
N GLU A 104 -1.85 4.69 -1.76
CA GLU A 104 -2.87 4.97 -2.77
C GLU A 104 -3.52 3.71 -3.37
N ALA A 105 -3.74 2.68 -2.56
CA ALA A 105 -4.30 1.43 -3.04
C ALA A 105 -5.64 1.63 -3.75
N THR A 106 -5.79 0.97 -4.89
CA THR A 106 -7.03 0.86 -5.64
C THR A 106 -7.69 -0.51 -5.40
N ILE A 107 -8.90 -0.70 -5.87
CA ILE A 107 -9.53 -2.03 -5.82
C ILE A 107 -8.71 -3.07 -6.59
N TYR A 108 -8.03 -2.68 -7.66
CA TYR A 108 -7.13 -3.55 -8.43
C TYR A 108 -5.89 -3.95 -7.64
N ASP A 109 -5.38 -3.09 -6.76
CA ASP A 109 -4.29 -3.44 -5.85
C ASP A 109 -4.73 -4.50 -4.83
N LEU A 110 -5.92 -4.34 -4.21
CA LEU A 110 -6.46 -5.33 -3.28
C LEU A 110 -6.65 -6.68 -3.96
N TRP A 111 -7.16 -6.64 -5.18
CA TRP A 111 -7.34 -7.81 -6.03
C TRP A 111 -6.00 -8.50 -6.34
N ALA A 112 -5.00 -7.74 -6.78
CA ALA A 112 -3.69 -8.27 -7.13
C ALA A 112 -2.95 -8.84 -5.91
N VAL A 113 -2.98 -8.17 -4.75
CA VAL A 113 -2.37 -8.67 -3.51
C VAL A 113 -3.01 -10.00 -3.08
N THR A 114 -4.33 -10.10 -3.16
CA THR A 114 -5.04 -11.38 -2.92
C THR A 114 -4.60 -12.43 -3.93
N GLY A 115 -4.43 -12.05 -5.20
CA GLY A 115 -3.91 -12.93 -6.25
C GLY A 115 -2.50 -13.44 -5.94
N ILE A 116 -1.60 -12.61 -5.38
CA ILE A 116 -0.26 -13.05 -4.95
C ILE A 116 -0.39 -14.14 -3.87
N LEU A 117 -1.19 -13.89 -2.85
CA LEU A 117 -1.40 -14.85 -1.75
C LEU A 117 -2.00 -16.16 -2.26
N ALA A 118 -3.00 -16.09 -3.12
CA ALA A 118 -3.66 -17.25 -3.70
C ALA A 118 -2.71 -18.07 -4.60
N ALA A 119 -1.99 -17.41 -5.51
CA ALA A 119 -1.04 -18.06 -6.42
C ALA A 119 0.10 -18.78 -5.68
N ASN A 120 0.47 -18.30 -4.49
CA ASN A 120 1.48 -18.92 -3.64
C ASN A 120 0.88 -19.96 -2.65
N GLY A 121 -0.43 -20.19 -2.66
CA GLY A 121 -1.11 -21.09 -1.71
C GLY A 121 -1.00 -20.60 -0.26
N ARG A 122 -1.02 -19.28 -0.03
CA ARG A 122 -0.76 -18.62 1.27
C ARG A 122 -1.85 -17.63 1.66
N LEU A 123 -3.10 -17.93 1.30
CA LEU A 123 -4.23 -17.18 1.83
C LEU A 123 -4.23 -17.28 3.35
N PRO A 124 -4.48 -16.18 4.09
CA PRO A 124 -4.49 -16.17 5.54
C PRO A 124 -5.73 -16.86 6.11
N GLU A 125 -5.74 -17.08 7.43
CA GLU A 125 -6.98 -17.46 8.13
C GLU A 125 -7.95 -16.28 8.16
N THR A 126 -7.46 -15.07 8.43
CA THR A 126 -8.24 -13.83 8.47
C THR A 126 -7.65 -12.78 7.54
N MET A 127 -8.47 -12.20 6.66
CA MET A 127 -8.13 -11.04 5.83
C MET A 127 -8.84 -9.79 6.36
N VAL A 128 -8.07 -8.81 6.82
CA VAL A 128 -8.59 -7.48 7.17
C VAL A 128 -8.45 -6.57 5.96
N ILE A 129 -9.55 -6.03 5.49
CA ILE A 129 -9.60 -5.16 4.31
C ILE A 129 -9.92 -3.74 4.75
N GLY A 130 -8.93 -2.84 4.68
CA GLY A 130 -9.13 -1.40 4.84
C GLY A 130 -9.89 -0.84 3.65
N VAL A 131 -11.09 -0.33 3.90
CA VAL A 131 -11.99 0.16 2.87
C VAL A 131 -12.04 1.69 2.95
N ASP A 132 -11.32 2.33 2.05
CA ASP A 132 -11.44 3.77 1.85
C ASP A 132 -12.63 4.09 0.94
N ALA A 133 -13.31 5.21 1.21
CA ALA A 133 -14.46 5.61 0.39
C ALA A 133 -14.10 5.78 -1.10
N PHE A 134 -12.87 6.23 -1.39
CA PHE A 134 -12.40 6.45 -2.75
C PHE A 134 -12.14 5.17 -3.57
N LEU A 135 -12.14 3.98 -2.96
CA LEU A 135 -11.97 2.71 -3.69
C LEU A 135 -13.04 2.51 -4.79
N PHE A 136 -14.20 3.13 -4.62
CA PHE A 136 -15.33 3.03 -5.54
C PHE A 136 -15.51 4.29 -6.39
N ASN A 137 -14.49 5.14 -6.50
CA ASN A 137 -14.49 6.31 -7.36
C ASN A 137 -13.91 5.98 -8.73
N ALA A 138 -14.73 5.93 -9.78
CA ALA A 138 -14.27 5.67 -11.14
C ALA A 138 -13.24 6.70 -11.67
N ALA A 139 -13.23 7.92 -11.13
CA ALA A 139 -12.24 8.94 -11.47
C ALA A 139 -10.87 8.71 -10.78
N HIS A 140 -10.77 7.74 -9.87
CA HIS A 140 -9.53 7.40 -9.20
C HIS A 140 -8.64 6.52 -10.09
N ASN A 141 -8.10 7.10 -11.16
CA ASN A 141 -7.18 6.44 -12.07
C ASN A 141 -5.77 6.42 -11.49
N ASN A 142 -5.33 5.24 -11.08
CA ASN A 142 -3.99 4.96 -10.65
C ASN A 142 -3.55 3.65 -11.30
N ASP A 143 -2.56 3.73 -12.21
CA ASP A 143 -2.04 2.58 -12.95
C ASP A 143 -0.95 1.81 -12.21
N ARG A 144 -0.64 2.17 -10.96
CA ARG A 144 0.46 1.55 -10.18
C ARG A 144 0.23 0.05 -9.92
N TRP A 145 -1.03 -0.39 -9.83
CA TRP A 145 -1.38 -1.80 -9.68
C TRP A 145 -0.89 -2.68 -10.84
N LYS A 146 -0.61 -2.11 -12.02
CA LYS A 146 -0.07 -2.84 -13.19
C LYS A 146 1.29 -3.47 -12.93
N GLU A 147 2.03 -3.01 -11.93
CA GLU A 147 3.21 -3.71 -11.43
C GLU A 147 2.88 -5.12 -10.91
N LEU A 148 1.63 -5.38 -10.55
CA LEU A 148 1.12 -6.64 -10.03
C LEU A 148 0.12 -7.31 -10.99
N GLU A 149 0.02 -6.84 -12.24
CA GLU A 149 -1.01 -7.24 -13.21
C GLU A 149 -1.13 -8.75 -13.40
N ALA A 150 0.01 -9.46 -13.45
CA ALA A 150 0.02 -10.92 -13.60
C ALA A 150 -0.77 -11.63 -12.48
N TYR A 151 -0.78 -11.09 -11.28
CA TYR A 151 -1.50 -11.64 -10.14
C TYR A 151 -2.97 -11.22 -10.12
N ALA A 152 -3.29 -10.03 -10.61
CA ALA A 152 -4.67 -9.64 -10.84
C ALA A 152 -5.33 -10.58 -11.86
N GLN A 153 -4.65 -10.87 -12.97
CA GLN A 153 -5.10 -11.82 -13.99
C GLN A 153 -5.19 -13.27 -13.47
N TYR A 154 -4.28 -13.68 -12.58
CA TYR A 154 -4.39 -14.96 -11.91
C TYR A 154 -5.72 -15.05 -11.14
N LEU A 155 -6.04 -14.05 -10.32
CA LEU A 155 -7.26 -14.04 -9.54
C LEU A 155 -8.52 -13.94 -10.42
N ASP A 156 -8.46 -13.21 -11.56
CA ASP A 156 -9.54 -13.19 -12.56
C ASP A 156 -9.83 -14.60 -13.09
N SER A 157 -8.77 -15.40 -13.33
CA SER A 157 -8.95 -16.79 -13.79
C SER A 157 -9.58 -17.68 -12.72
N GLU A 158 -9.22 -17.52 -11.45
CA GLU A 158 -9.77 -18.29 -10.33
C GLU A 158 -11.24 -17.95 -10.06
N THR A 159 -11.64 -16.70 -10.24
CA THR A 159 -13.00 -16.23 -9.99
C THR A 159 -13.91 -16.32 -11.21
N GLY A 160 -13.36 -16.65 -12.38
CA GLY A 160 -14.10 -16.66 -13.65
C GLY A 160 -14.50 -15.26 -14.13
N ARG A 161 -13.94 -14.19 -13.56
CA ARG A 161 -14.11 -12.84 -14.04
C ARG A 161 -13.40 -12.71 -15.39
N LYS A 162 -14.13 -12.38 -16.44
CA LYS A 162 -13.55 -12.14 -17.76
C LYS A 162 -13.13 -10.67 -17.84
N GLU A 163 -11.86 -10.40 -17.82
CA GLU A 163 -11.39 -9.12 -18.30
C GLU A 163 -11.73 -8.92 -19.77
N GLY A 164 -12.03 -7.69 -20.13
CA GLY A 164 -12.13 -7.25 -21.51
C GLY A 164 -10.80 -7.39 -22.22
N GLY A 165 -10.52 -8.55 -22.79
CA GLY A 165 -9.59 -8.71 -23.93
C GLY A 165 -8.08 -8.79 -23.67
N GLY A 166 -7.60 -9.00 -22.48
CA GLY A 166 -6.19 -9.28 -22.26
C GLY A 166 -5.90 -10.79 -22.26
N THR A 167 -5.29 -11.32 -23.33
CA THR A 167 -4.62 -12.62 -23.23
C THR A 167 -3.37 -12.44 -22.38
N GLY A 168 -3.55 -12.52 -21.07
CA GLY A 168 -2.51 -12.21 -20.11
C GLY A 168 -1.35 -13.21 -20.17
N THR A 169 -0.35 -12.86 -20.92
CA THR A 169 1.01 -13.28 -20.68
C THR A 169 1.74 -12.14 -19.98
N GLY A 170 1.17 -11.62 -18.91
CA GLY A 170 1.86 -10.63 -18.08
C GLY A 170 3.19 -11.23 -17.66
N GLU A 171 4.31 -10.62 -18.09
CA GLU A 171 5.60 -11.01 -17.57
C GLU A 171 5.56 -10.84 -16.06
N GLU A 172 5.95 -11.87 -15.33
CA GLU A 172 6.03 -11.82 -13.88
C GLU A 172 6.98 -10.70 -13.47
N THR A 173 6.50 -9.77 -12.65
CA THR A 173 7.32 -8.64 -12.19
C THR A 173 8.60 -9.13 -11.55
N ASN A 174 9.72 -8.69 -12.08
CA ASN A 174 11.04 -9.04 -11.59
C ASN A 174 11.42 -8.10 -10.44
N THR A 175 11.39 -8.63 -9.23
CA THR A 175 11.80 -7.93 -7.99
C THR A 175 13.30 -8.08 -7.70
N GLY A 176 13.98 -8.91 -8.47
CA GLY A 176 15.41 -9.14 -8.40
C GLY A 176 16.25 -8.15 -9.20
N ARG A 177 17.49 -8.51 -9.47
CA ARG A 177 18.48 -7.61 -10.09
C ARG A 177 18.31 -7.46 -11.60
N HIS A 178 18.17 -6.22 -12.07
CA HIS A 178 17.99 -5.88 -13.47
C HIS A 178 19.33 -5.52 -14.17
N TYR A 179 20.11 -6.51 -14.54
CA TYR A 179 21.45 -6.30 -15.14
C TYR A 179 21.46 -5.40 -16.39
N GLY A 180 20.37 -5.39 -17.20
CA GLY A 180 20.24 -4.50 -18.36
C GLY A 180 20.19 -3.01 -18.03
N LYS A 181 19.89 -2.66 -16.79
CA LYS A 181 19.81 -1.24 -16.35
C LYS A 181 21.18 -0.60 -16.15
N TRP A 182 22.26 -1.37 -16.04
CA TRP A 182 23.62 -0.82 -15.89
C TRP A 182 23.98 0.20 -16.97
N LEU A 183 23.65 -0.06 -18.23
CA LEU A 183 23.97 0.78 -19.37
C LEU A 183 22.73 1.41 -20.01
N SER A 184 21.58 1.39 -19.33
CA SER A 184 20.34 2.02 -19.80
C SER A 184 20.48 3.54 -19.75
N LEU A 185 20.31 4.18 -20.90
CA LEU A 185 20.35 5.65 -21.03
C LEU A 185 19.08 6.31 -20.45
N ASP A 186 17.93 5.63 -20.53
CA ASP A 186 16.69 6.16 -19.94
C ASP A 186 16.77 6.13 -18.42
N TYR A 187 17.31 5.05 -17.85
CA TYR A 187 17.58 4.96 -16.42
C TYR A 187 18.63 5.98 -15.95
N PHE A 188 19.67 6.20 -16.76
CA PHE A 188 20.68 7.23 -16.50
C PHE A 188 20.08 8.66 -16.50
N ARG A 189 19.22 8.97 -17.48
CA ARG A 189 18.53 10.27 -17.53
C ARG A 189 17.69 10.50 -16.29
N TYR A 190 16.94 9.49 -15.86
CA TYR A 190 16.16 9.57 -14.64
C TYR A 190 17.05 9.74 -13.40
N ASN A 191 18.07 8.90 -13.24
CA ASN A 191 18.98 8.99 -12.10
C ASN A 191 19.70 10.34 -11.99
N ILE A 192 20.03 11.00 -13.11
CA ILE A 192 20.59 12.36 -13.09
C ILE A 192 19.62 13.37 -12.46
N THR A 193 18.33 13.25 -12.69
CA THR A 193 17.34 14.15 -12.08
C THR A 193 17.24 13.98 -10.56
N CYS A 194 17.59 12.82 -10.04
CA CYS A 194 17.62 12.54 -8.60
C CYS A 194 18.84 13.12 -7.87
N LEU A 195 19.97 13.34 -8.58
CA LEU A 195 21.22 13.81 -7.97
C LEU A 195 21.13 15.18 -7.27
N PRO A 196 20.51 16.23 -7.86
CA PRO A 196 20.39 17.55 -7.20
C PRO A 196 19.58 17.48 -5.90
N GLU A 197 18.64 16.54 -5.79
CA GLU A 197 17.79 16.34 -4.63
C GLU A 197 18.43 15.41 -3.60
N GLY A 198 19.63 14.89 -3.89
CA GLY A 198 20.32 13.92 -3.03
C GLY A 198 19.64 12.55 -2.96
N LYS A 199 18.62 12.33 -3.77
CA LYS A 199 17.88 11.06 -3.80
C LYS A 199 18.74 9.94 -4.36
N ARG A 200 18.86 8.87 -3.61
CA ARG A 200 19.46 7.60 -4.03
C ARG A 200 18.81 6.47 -3.25
N PHE A 201 18.65 5.32 -3.88
CA PHE A 201 18.18 4.17 -3.14
C PHE A 201 19.26 3.70 -2.15
N ALA A 202 18.99 3.89 -0.86
CA ALA A 202 19.90 3.48 0.20
C ALA A 202 19.07 3.09 1.43
N VAL A 203 19.11 1.82 1.79
CA VAL A 203 18.42 1.29 2.95
C VAL A 203 19.42 0.81 3.99
N SER A 204 19.01 0.85 5.24
CA SER A 204 19.68 0.20 6.35
C SER A 204 18.71 -0.71 7.09
N TYR A 205 19.23 -1.61 7.92
CA TYR A 205 18.43 -2.57 8.65
C TYR A 205 18.64 -2.39 10.15
N THR A 206 17.60 -2.59 10.93
CA THR A 206 17.63 -2.46 12.39
C THR A 206 16.61 -3.40 13.05
N GLU A 207 16.86 -3.71 14.32
CA GLU A 207 15.89 -4.38 15.19
C GLU A 207 15.03 -3.35 15.94
N ASP A 208 15.44 -2.07 15.93
CA ASP A 208 14.68 -0.99 16.58
C ASP A 208 13.33 -0.79 15.87
N TRP A 209 12.27 -0.71 16.67
CA TRP A 209 10.92 -0.51 16.17
C TRP A 209 10.68 0.94 15.72
N GLU A 210 11.26 1.90 16.41
CA GLU A 210 11.19 3.32 16.07
C GLU A 210 12.57 3.91 15.82
N THR A 211 12.73 4.61 14.70
CA THR A 211 13.94 5.36 14.35
C THR A 211 13.62 6.84 14.10
N GLU A 212 14.63 7.64 13.75
CA GLU A 212 14.43 9.04 13.32
C GLU A 212 13.73 9.12 11.95
N LEU A 213 13.92 8.08 11.10
CA LEU A 213 13.43 8.01 9.73
C LEU A 213 12.20 7.11 9.63
N TYR A 214 11.57 7.12 8.46
CA TYR A 214 10.52 6.17 8.12
C TYR A 214 11.06 4.74 8.20
N THR A 215 10.35 3.90 8.94
CA THR A 215 10.72 2.50 9.17
C THR A 215 9.62 1.59 8.69
N LYS A 216 9.95 0.70 7.76
CA LYS A 216 9.07 -0.40 7.35
C LYS A 216 9.45 -1.63 8.17
N HIS A 217 8.51 -2.13 8.96
CA HIS A 217 8.75 -3.26 9.86
C HIS A 217 8.68 -4.60 9.13
N TYR A 218 9.31 -5.61 9.71
CA TYR A 218 9.33 -6.98 9.17
C TYR A 218 7.92 -7.59 9.06
N ASP A 219 6.97 -7.12 9.86
CA ASP A 219 5.55 -7.51 9.79
C ASP A 219 4.74 -6.72 8.76
N GLY A 220 5.41 -5.86 7.99
CA GLY A 220 4.81 -5.02 6.95
C GLY A 220 4.17 -3.72 7.45
N SER A 221 4.09 -3.48 8.77
CA SER A 221 3.62 -2.21 9.32
C SER A 221 4.65 -1.08 9.15
N VAL A 222 4.30 0.13 9.56
CA VAL A 222 5.12 1.33 9.35
C VAL A 222 5.16 2.18 10.61
N SER A 223 6.36 2.63 10.95
CA SER A 223 6.57 3.81 11.81
C SER A 223 6.99 4.99 10.96
N TYR A 224 6.22 6.06 11.03
CA TYR A 224 6.54 7.30 10.32
C TYR A 224 7.78 7.97 10.93
N GLN A 225 8.46 8.82 10.14
CA GLN A 225 9.62 9.59 10.61
C GLN A 225 9.26 10.44 11.83
N ARG A 226 10.23 10.63 12.74
CA ARG A 226 10.05 11.34 14.01
C ARG A 226 9.35 12.70 13.85
N LYS A 227 9.74 13.48 12.82
CA LYS A 227 9.14 14.79 12.57
C LYS A 227 7.61 14.72 12.40
N LEU A 228 7.10 13.66 11.76
CA LEU A 228 5.65 13.46 11.59
C LEU A 228 5.02 12.92 12.87
N ARG A 229 5.70 12.03 13.58
CA ARG A 229 5.20 11.47 14.85
C ARG A 229 5.05 12.56 15.95
N GLU A 230 5.93 13.56 15.93
CA GLU A 230 5.94 14.68 16.89
C GLU A 230 5.21 15.93 16.35
N VAL A 231 4.37 15.79 15.31
CA VAL A 231 3.62 16.91 14.74
C VAL A 231 2.72 17.55 15.82
N ALA A 232 2.70 18.87 15.88
CA ALA A 232 1.84 19.60 16.80
C ALA A 232 0.39 19.59 16.30
N GLU A 233 -0.56 19.61 17.24
CA GLU A 233 -2.00 19.64 16.92
C GLU A 233 -2.36 20.85 16.06
N GLU A 234 -1.75 22.00 16.32
CA GLU A 234 -1.96 23.23 15.57
C GLU A 234 -1.57 23.10 14.10
N ASP A 235 -0.49 22.34 13.81
CA ASP A 235 -0.07 22.08 12.44
C ASP A 235 -1.06 21.14 11.72
N VAL A 236 -1.59 20.12 12.40
CA VAL A 236 -2.63 19.25 11.85
C VAL A 236 -3.91 20.02 11.56
N ILE A 237 -4.33 20.90 12.47
CA ILE A 237 -5.48 21.78 12.28
C ILE A 237 -5.26 22.70 11.07
N ALA A 238 -4.06 23.28 10.94
CA ALA A 238 -3.72 24.17 9.81
C ALA A 238 -3.75 23.42 8.48
N MET A 239 -3.15 22.23 8.41
CA MET A 239 -3.18 21.38 7.19
C MET A 239 -4.61 20.98 6.81
N THR A 240 -5.43 20.62 7.81
CA THR A 240 -6.84 20.26 7.57
C THR A 240 -7.65 21.48 7.10
N GLY A 241 -7.46 22.64 7.72
CA GLY A 241 -8.09 23.88 7.29
C GLY A 241 -7.74 24.27 5.85
N GLN A 242 -6.49 24.11 5.45
CA GLN A 242 -6.06 24.34 4.07
C GLN A 242 -6.76 23.35 3.11
N ALA A 243 -6.81 22.07 3.43
CA ALA A 243 -7.51 21.08 2.60
C ALA A 243 -9.00 21.41 2.41
N MET A 244 -9.66 21.91 3.45
CA MET A 244 -11.05 22.36 3.41
C MET A 244 -11.22 23.61 2.54
N GLU A 245 -10.34 24.62 2.68
CA GLU A 245 -10.35 25.84 1.87
C GLU A 245 -10.15 25.52 0.37
N GLU A 246 -9.28 24.57 0.07
CA GLU A 246 -9.02 24.07 -1.29
C GLU A 246 -10.11 23.11 -1.79
N GLN A 247 -11.08 22.74 -0.96
CA GLN A 247 -12.11 21.73 -1.21
C GLN A 247 -11.50 20.37 -1.62
N VAL A 248 -10.39 19.98 -0.99
CA VAL A 248 -9.67 18.73 -1.29
C VAL A 248 -9.91 17.72 -0.18
N VAL A 249 -10.70 16.69 -0.49
CA VAL A 249 -10.69 15.41 0.25
C VAL A 249 -10.04 14.39 -0.68
N TYR A 250 -9.02 13.69 -0.16
CA TYR A 250 -8.16 12.83 -0.96
C TYR A 250 -8.94 11.85 -1.83
N ARG A 251 -8.74 11.94 -3.16
CA ARG A 251 -9.38 11.10 -4.17
C ARG A 251 -10.92 11.13 -4.21
N MET A 252 -11.54 12.12 -3.55
CA MET A 252 -12.99 12.29 -3.56
C MET A 252 -13.47 13.31 -4.61
N THR A 253 -12.56 13.95 -5.34
CA THR A 253 -12.91 14.89 -6.42
C THR A 253 -13.60 14.12 -7.54
N ASP A 254 -14.65 14.74 -8.13
CA ASP A 254 -15.47 14.16 -9.21
C ASP A 254 -16.15 12.82 -8.87
N TYR A 255 -16.25 12.48 -7.59
CA TYR A 255 -16.90 11.29 -7.09
C TYR A 255 -18.40 11.55 -6.84
N ARG A 256 -19.26 11.16 -7.78
CA ARG A 256 -20.69 11.46 -7.73
C ARG A 256 -21.57 10.25 -7.47
N GLU A 257 -21.10 9.07 -7.77
CA GLU A 257 -21.80 7.80 -7.58
C GLU A 257 -20.81 6.67 -7.33
N ILE A 258 -21.23 5.68 -6.58
CA ILE A 258 -20.45 4.47 -6.35
C ILE A 258 -20.31 3.72 -7.68
N ASP A 259 -19.07 3.52 -8.13
CA ASP A 259 -18.78 2.82 -9.37
C ASP A 259 -19.20 1.35 -9.27
N GLY A 260 -20.12 0.94 -10.17
CA GLY A 260 -20.69 -0.41 -10.16
C GLY A 260 -19.64 -1.49 -10.41
N GLU A 261 -18.67 -1.25 -11.30
CA GLU A 261 -17.63 -2.21 -11.63
C GLU A 261 -16.69 -2.45 -10.44
N SER A 262 -16.24 -1.38 -9.80
CA SER A 262 -15.41 -1.45 -8.59
C SER A 262 -16.13 -2.15 -7.44
N MET A 263 -17.43 -1.90 -7.28
CA MET A 263 -18.26 -2.55 -6.27
C MET A 263 -18.45 -4.04 -6.56
N GLU A 264 -18.74 -4.43 -7.80
CA GLU A 264 -18.82 -5.83 -8.20
C GLU A 264 -17.51 -6.58 -8.00
N MET A 265 -16.39 -5.92 -8.31
CA MET A 265 -15.05 -6.47 -8.08
C MET A 265 -14.79 -6.68 -6.58
N PHE A 266 -15.17 -5.71 -5.75
CA PHE A 266 -15.03 -5.82 -4.30
C PHE A 266 -15.89 -6.95 -3.70
N ILE A 267 -17.14 -7.08 -4.15
CA ILE A 267 -18.01 -8.19 -3.76
C ILE A 267 -17.43 -9.53 -4.19
N SER A 268 -16.90 -9.62 -5.41
CA SER A 268 -16.26 -10.83 -5.93
C SER A 268 -15.03 -11.23 -5.13
N LEU A 269 -14.25 -10.23 -4.64
CA LEU A 269 -13.11 -10.46 -3.76
C LEU A 269 -13.55 -11.12 -2.44
N ILE A 270 -14.59 -10.58 -1.81
CA ILE A 270 -15.15 -11.13 -0.58
C ILE A 270 -15.65 -12.55 -0.81
N ASP A 271 -16.42 -12.79 -1.88
CA ASP A 271 -16.97 -14.11 -2.21
C ASP A 271 -15.87 -15.14 -2.45
N TYR A 272 -14.81 -14.75 -3.14
CA TYR A 272 -13.63 -15.58 -3.36
C TYR A 272 -12.99 -15.97 -2.02
N LEU A 273 -12.65 -14.99 -1.18
CA LEU A 273 -12.04 -15.23 0.12
C LEU A 273 -12.89 -16.17 1.00
N GLN A 274 -14.20 -15.92 1.09
CA GLN A 274 -15.12 -16.78 1.82
C GLN A 274 -15.18 -18.21 1.24
N SER A 275 -15.12 -18.37 -0.09
CA SER A 275 -15.07 -19.69 -0.75
C SER A 275 -13.82 -20.48 -0.41
N GLN A 276 -12.73 -19.78 -0.08
CA GLN A 276 -11.45 -20.34 0.36
C GLN A 276 -11.37 -20.54 1.88
N ASN A 277 -12.49 -20.34 2.62
CA ASN A 277 -12.59 -20.38 4.08
C ASN A 277 -11.74 -19.34 4.79
N VAL A 278 -11.48 -18.19 4.17
CA VAL A 278 -10.84 -17.05 4.80
C VAL A 278 -11.91 -16.23 5.53
N GLU A 279 -11.66 -15.92 6.81
CA GLU A 279 -12.47 -14.96 7.54
C GLU A 279 -12.20 -13.56 6.99
N VAL A 280 -13.26 -12.84 6.61
CA VAL A 280 -13.13 -11.46 6.07
C VAL A 280 -13.61 -10.46 7.10
N ILE A 281 -12.78 -9.48 7.39
CA ILE A 281 -13.11 -8.32 8.23
C ILE A 281 -12.95 -7.06 7.40
N LEU A 282 -14.02 -6.27 7.26
CA LEU A 282 -13.92 -4.93 6.70
C LEU A 282 -13.54 -3.94 7.78
N TYR A 283 -12.64 -3.04 7.48
CA TYR A 283 -12.26 -1.95 8.34
C TYR A 283 -12.46 -0.61 7.65
N LEU A 284 -13.23 0.29 8.29
CA LEU A 284 -13.45 1.66 7.82
C LEU A 284 -12.52 2.61 8.58
N PRO A 285 -11.44 3.11 7.96
CA PRO A 285 -10.53 4.02 8.63
C PRO A 285 -11.19 5.39 8.87
N PRO A 286 -11.14 5.94 10.11
CA PRO A 286 -11.78 7.21 10.44
C PRO A 286 -11.07 8.40 9.80
N TYR A 287 -11.82 9.42 9.40
CA TYR A 287 -11.26 10.72 9.07
C TYR A 287 -10.87 11.50 10.34
N SER A 288 -10.05 12.56 10.22
CA SER A 288 -9.84 13.47 11.32
C SER A 288 -11.15 14.18 11.69
N PRO A 289 -11.40 14.53 12.97
CA PRO A 289 -12.68 15.13 13.38
C PRO A 289 -13.10 16.33 12.54
N MET A 290 -12.19 17.28 12.35
CA MET A 290 -12.46 18.50 11.57
C MET A 290 -12.76 18.21 10.10
N LEU A 291 -12.10 17.21 9.51
CA LEU A 291 -12.37 16.81 8.12
C LEU A 291 -13.70 16.07 8.00
N TYR A 292 -14.04 15.25 8.97
CA TYR A 292 -15.32 14.52 8.96
C TYR A 292 -16.51 15.47 9.08
N ASP A 293 -16.46 16.46 10.00
CA ASP A 293 -17.48 17.52 10.09
C ASP A 293 -17.64 18.25 8.74
N TYR A 294 -16.55 18.51 8.04
CA TYR A 294 -16.57 19.12 6.73
C TYR A 294 -17.22 18.19 5.69
N ILE A 295 -16.87 16.90 5.67
CA ILE A 295 -17.47 15.90 4.79
C ILE A 295 -19.00 15.82 5.00
N GLU A 296 -19.46 15.83 6.25
CA GLU A 296 -20.88 15.81 6.57
C GLU A 296 -21.63 17.09 6.12
N SER A 297 -20.96 18.24 6.19
CA SER A 297 -21.58 19.53 5.85
C SER A 297 -21.64 19.81 4.34
N GLU A 298 -20.75 19.20 3.54
CA GLU A 298 -20.59 19.53 2.14
C GLU A 298 -21.24 18.48 1.21
N ALA A 299 -22.20 18.93 0.40
CA ALA A 299 -22.91 18.06 -0.54
C ALA A 299 -21.98 17.31 -1.51
N LEU A 300 -20.79 17.86 -1.79
CA LEU A 300 -19.79 17.25 -2.67
C LEU A 300 -19.24 15.93 -2.12
N PHE A 301 -19.22 15.77 -0.79
CA PHE A 301 -18.58 14.64 -0.12
C PHE A 301 -19.56 13.68 0.56
N GLN A 302 -20.89 13.89 0.40
CA GLN A 302 -21.92 13.02 0.97
C GLN A 302 -21.81 11.56 0.50
N ILE A 303 -21.20 11.33 -0.64
CA ILE A 303 -20.89 9.99 -1.16
C ILE A 303 -20.07 9.15 -0.17
N THR A 304 -19.26 9.77 0.70
CA THR A 304 -18.53 9.09 1.77
C THR A 304 -19.49 8.37 2.71
N LEU A 305 -20.58 9.03 3.11
CA LEU A 305 -21.61 8.47 3.99
C LEU A 305 -22.38 7.35 3.30
N GLU A 306 -22.62 7.49 1.99
CA GLU A 306 -23.28 6.45 1.19
C GLU A 306 -22.40 5.19 1.09
N VAL A 307 -21.10 5.36 0.90
CA VAL A 307 -20.14 4.22 0.91
C VAL A 307 -20.15 3.52 2.27
N GLU A 308 -20.12 4.27 3.37
CA GLU A 308 -20.19 3.66 4.70
C GLU A 308 -21.48 2.87 4.90
N ALA A 309 -22.64 3.45 4.54
CA ALA A 309 -23.94 2.78 4.61
C ALA A 309 -23.92 1.49 3.76
N ARG A 310 -23.36 1.56 2.55
CA ARG A 310 -23.24 0.40 1.66
C ARG A 310 -22.35 -0.69 2.22
N MET A 311 -21.25 -0.33 2.89
CA MET A 311 -20.38 -1.33 3.56
C MET A 311 -21.08 -1.99 4.74
N LYS A 312 -21.88 -1.27 5.53
CA LYS A 312 -22.70 -1.82 6.61
C LYS A 312 -23.74 -2.83 6.07
N GLU A 313 -24.42 -2.50 4.97
CA GLU A 313 -25.34 -3.43 4.30
C GLU A 313 -24.60 -4.67 3.79
N LEU A 314 -23.49 -4.49 3.07
CA LEU A 314 -22.70 -5.58 2.52
C LEU A 314 -22.18 -6.53 3.62
N ALA A 315 -21.66 -5.97 4.71
CA ALA A 315 -21.17 -6.78 5.83
C ALA A 315 -22.31 -7.61 6.45
N SER A 316 -23.48 -7.03 6.60
CA SER A 316 -24.68 -7.75 7.09
C SER A 316 -25.11 -8.85 6.13
N ASP A 317 -25.21 -8.57 4.84
CA ASP A 317 -25.67 -9.52 3.82
C ASP A 317 -24.69 -10.69 3.67
N LYS A 318 -23.39 -10.44 3.67
CA LYS A 318 -22.33 -11.44 3.57
C LYS A 318 -22.02 -12.11 4.91
N LYS A 319 -22.59 -11.62 6.03
CA LYS A 319 -22.36 -12.10 7.40
C LYS A 319 -20.87 -12.04 7.80
N ILE A 320 -20.17 -11.02 7.34
CA ILE A 320 -18.79 -10.73 7.70
C ILE A 320 -18.72 -9.63 8.75
N ALA A 321 -17.60 -9.54 9.45
CA ALA A 321 -17.39 -8.52 10.45
C ALA A 321 -17.07 -7.17 9.78
N LEU A 322 -17.51 -6.07 10.42
CA LEU A 322 -17.15 -4.70 10.07
C LEU A 322 -16.68 -3.97 11.31
N TYR A 323 -15.50 -3.39 11.21
CA TYR A 323 -14.81 -2.65 12.25
C TYR A 323 -14.56 -1.21 11.84
N GLY A 324 -14.53 -0.30 12.81
CA GLY A 324 -14.32 1.12 12.61
C GLY A 324 -15.48 1.83 11.95
N SER A 325 -15.29 3.10 11.66
CA SER A 325 -16.23 4.00 10.99
C SER A 325 -15.45 5.15 10.38
N TYR A 326 -15.93 5.74 9.28
CA TYR A 326 -15.37 7.00 8.78
C TYR A 326 -15.59 8.14 9.78
N ASP A 327 -16.65 8.05 10.60
CA ASP A 327 -16.91 8.93 11.74
C ASP A 327 -15.92 8.66 12.88
N PRO A 328 -15.09 9.65 13.27
CA PRO A 328 -14.13 9.52 14.36
C PRO A 328 -14.78 9.48 15.75
N GLU A 329 -16.06 9.82 15.92
CA GLU A 329 -16.71 9.89 17.23
C GLU A 329 -16.64 8.54 17.97
N GLY A 330 -16.90 7.44 17.25
CA GLY A 330 -16.89 6.10 17.84
C GLY A 330 -15.54 5.66 18.41
N SER A 331 -14.44 6.20 17.89
CA SER A 331 -13.07 5.97 18.37
C SER A 331 -12.59 7.03 19.37
N GLY A 332 -13.34 8.11 19.55
CA GLY A 332 -12.98 9.23 20.45
C GLY A 332 -11.74 10.01 20.01
N LEU A 333 -11.39 9.96 18.72
CA LEU A 333 -10.24 10.65 18.17
C LEU A 333 -10.34 12.17 18.28
N LYS A 334 -9.17 12.79 18.47
CA LYS A 334 -8.97 14.24 18.47
C LYS A 334 -8.00 14.63 17.35
N MET A 335 -7.90 15.92 17.06
CA MET A 335 -6.91 16.41 16.08
C MET A 335 -5.47 16.09 16.49
N SER A 336 -5.18 16.10 17.81
CA SER A 336 -3.88 15.70 18.36
C SER A 336 -3.51 14.23 18.13
N ASP A 337 -4.49 13.37 17.79
CA ASP A 337 -4.32 11.95 17.58
C ASP A 337 -4.02 11.61 16.08
N MET A 338 -3.86 12.65 15.26
CA MET A 338 -3.58 12.54 13.84
C MET A 338 -2.12 12.91 13.53
N TYR A 339 -1.53 12.24 12.55
CA TYR A 339 -0.25 12.63 11.94
C TYR A 339 -0.40 13.79 10.95
N ASP A 340 -1.48 13.74 10.19
CA ASP A 340 -1.85 14.72 9.17
C ASP A 340 -3.37 14.72 8.99
N VAL A 341 -3.85 15.17 7.84
CA VAL A 341 -5.28 15.26 7.51
C VAL A 341 -5.99 13.90 7.53
N TYR A 342 -5.26 12.79 7.26
CA TYR A 342 -5.84 11.47 6.97
C TYR A 342 -5.33 10.32 7.84
N HIS A 343 -4.15 10.45 8.45
CA HIS A 343 -3.48 9.32 9.09
C HIS A 343 -3.54 9.44 10.62
N VAL A 344 -4.07 8.40 11.25
CA VAL A 344 -4.14 8.26 12.70
C VAL A 344 -2.77 7.87 13.26
N LYS A 345 -2.38 8.45 14.41
CA LYS A 345 -1.15 8.09 15.12
C LYS A 345 -1.16 6.63 15.54
N THR A 346 0.00 5.97 15.45
CA THR A 346 0.14 4.53 15.69
C THR A 346 -0.43 4.12 17.05
N GLU A 347 -0.16 4.88 18.11
CA GLU A 347 -0.65 4.62 19.45
C GLU A 347 -2.18 4.75 19.61
N LYS A 348 -2.85 5.36 18.61
CA LYS A 348 -4.30 5.53 18.55
C LYS A 348 -4.99 4.60 17.56
N THR A 349 -4.22 3.96 16.72
CA THR A 349 -4.76 3.00 15.73
C THR A 349 -5.61 1.89 16.38
N PRO A 350 -5.23 1.28 17.53
CA PRO A 350 -6.09 0.29 18.17
C PRO A 350 -7.46 0.81 18.58
N ASP A 351 -7.57 2.08 18.95
CA ASP A 351 -8.85 2.71 19.36
C ASP A 351 -9.83 2.79 18.17
N THR A 352 -9.31 2.79 16.92
CA THR A 352 -10.12 2.86 15.71
C THR A 352 -10.65 1.50 15.26
N TYR A 353 -10.08 0.41 15.76
CA TYR A 353 -10.41 -0.97 15.36
C TYR A 353 -11.45 -1.57 16.34
N PHE A 354 -12.66 -1.01 16.35
CA PHE A 354 -13.76 -1.43 17.21
C PHE A 354 -14.88 -2.10 16.38
N PRO A 355 -15.57 -3.13 16.91
CA PRO A 355 -16.60 -3.83 16.17
C PRO A 355 -17.87 -3.00 16.00
N VAL A 356 -18.35 -2.87 14.75
CA VAL A 356 -19.64 -2.28 14.38
C VAL A 356 -20.64 -3.37 14.04
N ILE A 357 -20.18 -4.39 13.30
CA ILE A 357 -20.94 -5.60 12.99
C ILE A 357 -20.03 -6.78 13.32
N THR A 358 -20.47 -7.68 14.19
CA THR A 358 -19.63 -8.78 14.66
C THR A 358 -19.58 -9.99 13.74
N GLY A 359 -20.41 -10.03 12.67
CA GLY A 359 -20.43 -11.15 11.76
C GLY A 359 -20.75 -12.49 12.43
N ASN A 360 -20.60 -13.58 11.69
CA ASN A 360 -20.60 -14.93 12.27
C ASN A 360 -19.15 -15.34 12.61
N VAL A 361 -18.55 -14.68 13.59
CA VAL A 361 -17.24 -15.09 14.11
C VAL A 361 -17.41 -16.51 14.69
N GLN A 362 -16.95 -17.52 13.99
CA GLN A 362 -16.81 -18.86 14.56
C GLN A 362 -15.69 -18.77 15.62
N LYS A 363 -16.11 -18.89 16.90
CA LYS A 363 -15.17 -19.00 18.03
C LYS A 363 -14.47 -20.35 18.00
#